data_3c681a14134bddd15cda921fabf065f2
#
_entry.id   3c681a14134bddd15cda921fabf065f2
#
_cell.length_a   1.000
_cell.length_b   1.000
_cell.length_c   1.000
_cell.angle_alpha   90.00
_cell.angle_beta   90.00
_cell.angle_gamma   90.00
#
_symmetry.space_group_name_H-M   'P 1'
#
loop_
_entity.id
_entity.type
_entity.pdbx_description
1 polymer ?
#
loop_
_entity_poly.entity_id
_entity_poly.type
_entity_poly.pdbx_seq_one_letter_code
_entity_poly.pdbx_strand_id
1 'polypeptide(L)'
;MQRVRRASVTVDDETVGSIGAGLLALVGVTHDDDRTTAVKLAGKLANLRILDDAEGVMNRSVLDTGDAVLVVSQFTLYGDTSRGRRPSWIAAARPEQAQPLVDEVGAELQRLGVPVSTGRFRAEMQVELVNDGPVTVLLEA
;
A
#
# COMPACT_ATOMS: atom_id res chain seq x y z
N MET A 1 -4.67 -3.50 -0.69
CA MET A 1 -4.48 -2.53 -1.76
C MET A 1 -5.79 -2.26 -2.48
N GLN A 2 -5.92 -1.09 -3.07
CA GLN A 2 -7.09 -0.70 -3.85
C GLN A 2 -6.66 -0.13 -5.19
N ARG A 3 -7.35 -0.53 -6.26
CA ARG A 3 -7.16 0.06 -7.59
C ARG A 3 -7.80 1.45 -7.60
N VAL A 4 -7.07 2.45 -8.06
CA VAL A 4 -7.52 3.85 -7.99
C VAL A 4 -7.39 4.58 -9.31
N ARG A 5 -8.27 5.55 -9.53
CA ARG A 5 -8.12 6.56 -10.59
C ARG A 5 -7.17 7.68 -10.15
N ARG A 6 -7.18 7.97 -8.87
CA ARG A 6 -6.27 8.90 -8.20
C ARG A 6 -6.29 8.61 -6.70
N ALA A 7 -5.22 8.95 -6.03
CA ALA A 7 -5.13 8.93 -4.58
C ALA A 7 -4.13 9.96 -4.08
N SER A 8 -4.34 10.47 -2.89
CA SER A 8 -3.44 11.45 -2.28
C SER A 8 -3.43 11.33 -0.77
N VAL A 9 -2.34 11.81 -0.17
CA VAL A 9 -2.18 11.93 1.27
C VAL A 9 -1.92 13.38 1.62
N THR A 10 -2.69 13.90 2.58
CA THR A 10 -2.55 15.24 3.13
C THR A 10 -2.21 15.16 4.61
N VAL A 11 -1.23 15.96 5.03
CA VAL A 11 -0.84 16.14 6.44
C VAL A 11 -0.85 17.63 6.72
N ASP A 12 -1.63 18.09 7.71
CA ASP A 12 -1.77 19.51 8.06
C ASP A 12 -2.08 20.39 6.83
N ASP A 13 -3.05 19.96 6.03
CA ASP A 13 -3.50 20.62 4.80
C ASP A 13 -2.45 20.67 3.67
N GLU A 14 -1.31 20.01 3.84
CA GLU A 14 -0.26 19.88 2.82
C GLU A 14 -0.32 18.50 2.15
N THR A 15 -0.38 18.45 0.83
CA THR A 15 -0.28 17.21 0.08
C THR A 15 1.17 16.71 0.10
N VAL A 16 1.39 15.55 0.73
CA VAL A 16 2.72 14.95 0.88
C VAL A 16 2.99 13.83 -0.12
N GLY A 17 1.95 13.24 -0.70
CA GLY A 17 2.06 12.22 -1.74
C GLY A 17 0.79 12.20 -2.59
N SER A 18 0.95 11.93 -3.88
CA SER A 18 -0.18 11.92 -4.83
C SER A 18 0.16 11.06 -6.04
N ILE A 19 -0.84 10.32 -6.52
CA ILE A 19 -0.76 9.56 -7.77
C ILE A 19 -2.03 9.76 -8.59
N GLY A 20 -1.93 9.56 -9.90
CA GLY A 20 -3.07 9.36 -10.78
C GLY A 20 -3.55 7.91 -10.72
N ALA A 21 -3.77 7.30 -11.90
CA ALA A 21 -4.15 5.89 -11.98
C ALA A 21 -3.09 4.97 -11.40
N GLY A 22 -3.52 3.92 -10.73
CA GLY A 22 -2.62 2.94 -10.16
C GLY A 22 -3.21 2.23 -8.95
N LEU A 23 -2.37 2.02 -7.94
CA LEU A 23 -2.74 1.30 -6.72
C LEU A 23 -2.45 2.14 -5.48
N LEU A 24 -3.40 2.17 -4.55
CA LEU A 24 -3.14 2.59 -3.17
C LEU A 24 -2.81 1.34 -2.36
N ALA A 25 -1.60 1.27 -1.84
CA ALA A 25 -1.14 0.17 -0.99
C ALA A 25 -1.09 0.63 0.47
N LEU A 26 -2.04 0.17 1.27
CA LEU A 26 -2.01 0.33 2.72
C LEU A 26 -1.22 -0.84 3.29
N VAL A 27 -0.08 -0.58 3.91
CA VAL A 27 0.90 -1.60 4.30
C VAL A 27 0.96 -1.73 5.81
N GLY A 28 0.61 -2.91 6.32
CA GLY A 28 0.78 -3.30 7.71
C GLY A 28 1.99 -4.22 7.87
N VAL A 29 2.66 -4.12 9.03
CA VAL A 29 3.82 -4.94 9.38
C VAL A 29 3.54 -5.64 10.69
N THR A 30 3.86 -6.93 10.79
CA THR A 30 3.77 -7.70 12.02
C THR A 30 5.16 -8.13 12.51
N HIS A 31 5.22 -8.74 13.70
CA HIS A 31 6.47 -9.00 14.42
C HIS A 31 7.46 -9.91 13.67
N ASP A 32 6.94 -10.87 12.90
CA ASP A 32 7.77 -11.85 12.17
C ASP A 32 8.23 -11.36 10.79
N ASP A 33 7.79 -10.19 10.36
CA ASP A 33 8.16 -9.64 9.06
C ASP A 33 9.60 -9.15 9.06
N ASP A 34 10.28 -9.38 7.95
CA ASP A 34 11.65 -8.94 7.70
C ASP A 34 11.79 -8.33 6.31
N ARG A 35 13.03 -7.98 5.94
CA ARG A 35 13.32 -7.41 4.62
C ARG A 35 12.88 -8.34 3.49
N THR A 36 13.08 -9.64 3.62
CA THR A 36 12.67 -10.63 2.61
C THR A 36 11.16 -10.60 2.40
N THR A 37 10.39 -10.45 3.48
CA THR A 37 8.93 -10.30 3.41
C THR A 37 8.53 -9.03 2.66
N ALA A 38 9.18 -7.91 2.96
CA ALA A 38 8.92 -6.62 2.31
C ALA A 38 9.21 -6.67 0.80
N VAL A 39 10.35 -7.25 0.41
CA VAL A 39 10.73 -7.43 -1.00
C VAL A 39 9.72 -8.32 -1.73
N LYS A 40 9.29 -9.41 -1.10
CA LYS A 40 8.28 -10.31 -1.66
C LYS A 40 6.93 -9.62 -1.86
N LEU A 41 6.50 -8.81 -0.89
CA LEU A 41 5.26 -8.03 -0.99
C LEU A 41 5.33 -7.03 -2.15
N ALA A 42 6.43 -6.31 -2.27
CA ALA A 42 6.65 -5.37 -3.37
C ALA A 42 6.56 -6.05 -4.74
N GLY A 43 7.18 -7.23 -4.87
CA GLY A 43 7.09 -8.05 -6.10
C GLY A 43 5.65 -8.45 -6.43
N LYS A 44 4.88 -8.84 -5.43
CA LYS A 44 3.45 -9.15 -5.61
C LYS A 44 2.66 -7.93 -6.07
N LEU A 45 2.86 -6.76 -5.45
CA LEU A 45 2.21 -5.52 -5.84
C LEU A 45 2.53 -5.13 -7.28
N ALA A 46 3.82 -5.19 -7.65
CA ALA A 46 4.29 -4.79 -8.98
C ALA A 46 3.72 -5.66 -10.09
N ASN A 47 3.49 -6.95 -9.82
CA ASN A 47 3.08 -7.93 -10.81
C ASN A 47 1.59 -8.32 -10.74
N LEU A 48 0.84 -7.75 -9.82
CA LEU A 48 -0.58 -8.07 -9.66
C LEU A 48 -1.37 -7.63 -10.89
N ARG A 49 -2.06 -8.56 -11.53
CA ARG A 49 -2.75 -8.36 -12.81
C ARG A 49 -4.20 -7.93 -12.60
N ILE A 50 -4.40 -6.74 -12.07
CA ILE A 50 -5.72 -6.19 -11.73
C ILE A 50 -6.07 -4.90 -12.47
N LEU A 51 -5.23 -4.49 -13.41
CA LEU A 51 -5.52 -3.39 -14.31
C LEU A 51 -6.08 -3.94 -15.61
N ASP A 52 -7.07 -3.24 -16.17
CA ASP A 52 -7.77 -3.72 -17.36
C ASP A 52 -6.86 -3.65 -18.60
N ASP A 53 -6.99 -4.69 -19.43
CA ASP A 53 -6.45 -4.69 -20.79
C ASP A 53 -7.42 -4.00 -21.76
N ALA A 54 -7.10 -4.04 -23.06
CA ALA A 54 -7.91 -3.42 -24.11
C ALA A 54 -9.32 -4.02 -24.22
N GLU A 55 -9.54 -5.21 -23.67
CA GLU A 55 -10.81 -5.91 -23.70
C GLU A 55 -11.61 -5.77 -22.39
N GLY A 56 -11.09 -4.96 -21.44
CA GLY A 56 -11.72 -4.73 -20.15
C GLY A 56 -11.55 -5.88 -19.17
N VAL A 57 -10.54 -6.75 -19.38
CA VAL A 57 -10.22 -7.86 -18.51
C VAL A 57 -9.04 -7.48 -17.60
N MET A 58 -9.16 -7.80 -16.30
CA MET A 58 -8.06 -7.61 -15.34
C MET A 58 -6.90 -8.52 -15.68
N ASN A 59 -5.93 -8.01 -16.41
CA ASN A 59 -4.88 -8.80 -17.03
C ASN A 59 -3.49 -8.12 -17.01
N ARG A 60 -3.43 -6.83 -16.71
CA ARG A 60 -2.20 -6.04 -16.71
C ARG A 60 -1.78 -5.64 -15.31
N SER A 61 -0.47 -5.58 -15.07
CA SER A 61 0.12 -5.08 -13.83
C SER A 61 0.50 -3.61 -13.95
N VAL A 62 0.88 -2.96 -12.85
CA VAL A 62 1.42 -1.60 -12.88
C VAL A 62 2.75 -1.53 -13.66
N LEU A 63 3.52 -2.63 -13.69
CA LEU A 63 4.72 -2.73 -14.53
C LEU A 63 4.35 -2.68 -16.01
N ASP A 64 3.26 -3.31 -16.41
CA ASP A 64 2.81 -3.31 -17.81
C ASP A 64 2.27 -1.95 -18.22
N THR A 65 1.54 -1.28 -17.36
CA THR A 65 0.86 -0.02 -17.70
C THR A 65 1.72 1.24 -17.46
N GLY A 66 2.73 1.15 -16.59
CA GLY A 66 3.48 2.31 -16.11
C GLY A 66 2.75 3.16 -15.07
N ASP A 67 1.65 2.66 -14.53
CA ASP A 67 0.91 3.33 -13.46
C ASP A 67 1.67 3.32 -12.13
N ALA A 68 1.27 4.17 -11.19
CA ALA A 68 1.98 4.40 -9.95
C ALA A 68 1.40 3.61 -8.78
N VAL A 69 2.18 3.50 -7.71
CA VAL A 69 1.73 2.98 -6.41
C VAL A 69 1.93 4.06 -5.34
N LEU A 70 0.89 4.34 -4.58
CA LEU A 70 0.97 5.17 -3.37
C LEU A 70 1.06 4.24 -2.17
N VAL A 71 2.19 4.28 -1.47
CA VAL A 71 2.47 3.42 -0.31
C VAL A 71 2.22 4.20 0.97
N VAL A 72 1.32 3.70 1.81
CA VAL A 72 0.96 4.31 3.09
C VAL A 72 1.04 3.26 4.20
N SER A 73 1.75 3.57 5.27
CA SER A 73 1.80 2.69 6.45
C SER A 73 0.45 2.65 7.15
N GLN A 74 -0.02 1.45 7.48
CA GLN A 74 -1.34 1.22 8.09
C GLN A 74 -1.24 0.12 9.15
N PHE A 75 -0.77 0.45 10.37
CA PHE A 75 -0.63 -0.56 11.43
C PHE A 75 -1.99 -1.14 11.86
N THR A 76 -3.07 -0.41 11.69
CA THR A 76 -4.42 -0.84 12.07
C THR A 76 -4.94 -2.03 11.28
N LEU A 77 -4.28 -2.44 10.18
CA LEU A 77 -4.56 -3.70 9.49
C LEU A 77 -4.38 -4.91 10.42
N TYR A 78 -3.50 -4.80 11.42
CA TYR A 78 -3.28 -5.83 12.44
C TYR A 78 -4.14 -5.63 13.69
N GLY A 79 -5.20 -4.82 13.60
CA GLY A 79 -6.17 -4.68 14.66
C GLY A 79 -6.97 -5.97 14.88
N ASP A 80 -6.99 -6.47 16.12
CA ASP A 80 -7.82 -7.60 16.52
C ASP A 80 -9.11 -7.08 17.17
N THR A 81 -10.22 -7.36 16.52
CA THR A 81 -11.57 -6.97 17.00
C THR A 81 -12.38 -8.15 17.54
N SER A 82 -11.74 -9.30 17.77
CA SER A 82 -12.40 -10.54 18.19
C SER A 82 -12.94 -10.47 19.62
N ARG A 83 -12.41 -9.57 20.45
CA ARG A 83 -12.79 -9.42 21.86
C ARG A 83 -13.21 -7.99 22.17
N GLY A 84 -14.43 -7.85 22.71
CA GLY A 84 -14.93 -6.56 23.18
C GLY A 84 -15.13 -5.54 22.05
N ARG A 85 -15.12 -4.26 22.42
CA ARG A 85 -15.40 -3.15 21.49
C ARG A 85 -14.19 -2.29 21.16
N ARG A 86 -13.05 -2.55 21.80
CA ARG A 86 -11.78 -1.88 21.51
C ARG A 86 -10.89 -2.81 20.72
N PRO A 87 -10.38 -2.40 19.54
CA PRO A 87 -9.39 -3.18 18.83
C PRO A 87 -8.11 -3.34 19.66
N SER A 88 -7.46 -4.48 19.55
CA SER A 88 -6.11 -4.71 20.08
C SER A 88 -5.09 -4.56 18.96
N TRP A 89 -3.99 -3.85 19.24
CA TRP A 89 -2.91 -3.61 18.29
C TRP A 89 -1.67 -4.46 18.56
N ILE A 90 -1.78 -5.48 19.39
CA ILE A 90 -0.64 -6.30 19.86
C ILE A 90 0.10 -6.96 18.69
N ALA A 91 -0.62 -7.35 17.63
CA ALA A 91 -0.03 -8.01 16.47
C ALA A 91 0.73 -7.04 15.53
N ALA A 92 0.52 -5.74 15.66
CA ALA A 92 1.23 -4.76 14.86
C ALA A 92 2.67 -4.61 15.33
N ALA A 93 3.63 -4.61 14.41
CA ALA A 93 5.03 -4.33 14.72
C ALA A 93 5.18 -2.90 15.24
N ARG A 94 6.17 -2.70 16.11
CA ARG A 94 6.51 -1.38 16.63
C ARG A 94 7.09 -0.49 15.52
N PRO A 95 7.01 0.85 15.67
CA PRO A 95 7.49 1.78 14.64
C PRO A 95 8.93 1.55 14.20
N GLU A 96 9.82 1.17 15.13
CA GLU A 96 11.25 0.94 14.87
C GLU A 96 11.47 -0.23 13.90
N GLN A 97 10.55 -1.20 13.88
CA GLN A 97 10.56 -2.31 12.94
C GLN A 97 9.74 -1.99 11.69
N ALA A 98 8.58 -1.37 11.86
CA ALA A 98 7.64 -1.16 10.77
C ALA A 98 8.12 -0.15 9.74
N GLN A 99 8.69 0.98 10.18
CA GLN A 99 9.10 2.04 9.24
C GLN A 99 10.12 1.56 8.21
N PRO A 100 11.24 0.91 8.60
CA PRO A 100 12.21 0.43 7.61
C PRO A 100 11.62 -0.56 6.62
N LEU A 101 10.65 -1.39 7.04
CA LEU A 101 10.03 -2.38 6.16
C LEU A 101 9.04 -1.75 5.19
N VAL A 102 8.26 -0.76 5.62
CA VAL A 102 7.39 0.01 4.71
C VAL A 102 8.24 0.77 3.69
N ASP A 103 9.33 1.39 4.14
CA ASP A 103 10.29 2.07 3.26
C ASP A 103 10.90 1.10 2.24
N GLU A 104 11.22 -0.13 2.65
CA GLU A 104 11.77 -1.16 1.77
C GLU A 104 10.76 -1.58 0.69
N VAL A 105 9.47 -1.66 1.02
CA VAL A 105 8.43 -1.93 0.00
C VAL A 105 8.46 -0.86 -1.10
N GLY A 106 8.51 0.41 -0.72
CA GLY A 106 8.60 1.51 -1.67
C GLY A 106 9.89 1.49 -2.49
N ALA A 107 11.02 1.25 -1.84
CA ALA A 107 12.32 1.18 -2.50
C ALA A 107 12.39 0.02 -3.52
N GLU A 108 11.88 -1.15 -3.15
CA GLU A 108 11.85 -2.31 -4.06
C GLU A 108 10.91 -2.08 -5.24
N LEU A 109 9.75 -1.46 -5.03
CA LEU A 109 8.86 -1.08 -6.13
C LEU A 109 9.58 -0.16 -7.13
N GLN A 110 10.32 0.84 -6.63
CA GLN A 110 11.12 1.74 -7.48
C GLN A 110 12.22 0.99 -8.22
N ARG A 111 12.90 0.07 -7.54
CA ARG A 111 13.93 -0.78 -8.15
C ARG A 111 13.38 -1.62 -9.31
N LEU A 112 12.13 -2.07 -9.17
CA LEU A 112 11.42 -2.83 -10.22
C LEU A 112 10.92 -1.95 -11.37
N GLY A 113 10.97 -0.63 -11.24
CA GLY A 113 10.56 0.31 -12.26
C GLY A 113 9.16 0.89 -12.07
N VAL A 114 8.55 0.72 -10.90
CA VAL A 114 7.22 1.28 -10.59
C VAL A 114 7.38 2.69 -10.02
N PRO A 115 6.69 3.72 -10.56
CA PRO A 115 6.64 5.04 -9.92
C PRO A 115 5.96 4.92 -8.54
N VAL A 116 6.58 5.52 -7.52
CA VAL A 116 6.09 5.42 -6.13
C VAL A 116 5.94 6.81 -5.53
N SER A 117 4.81 7.03 -4.87
CA SER A 117 4.63 8.12 -3.90
C SER A 117 4.35 7.51 -2.53
N THR A 118 4.59 8.26 -1.48
CA THR A 118 4.42 7.78 -0.10
C THR A 118 3.61 8.77 0.73
N GLY A 119 2.99 8.26 1.82
CA GLY A 119 2.54 9.09 2.92
C GLY A 119 3.71 9.52 3.80
N ARG A 120 3.39 9.99 5.00
CA ARG A 120 4.38 10.35 6.02
C ARG A 120 4.22 9.45 7.23
N PHE A 121 5.25 8.65 7.52
CA PHE A 121 5.17 7.66 8.59
C PHE A 121 4.87 8.31 9.95
N ARG A 122 3.93 7.72 10.69
CA ARG A 122 3.43 8.18 12.01
C ARG A 122 2.69 9.53 12.02
N ALA A 123 2.58 10.19 10.91
CA ALA A 123 1.78 11.41 10.84
C ALA A 123 0.28 11.06 10.85
N GLU A 124 -0.54 12.00 11.32
CA GLU A 124 -1.97 11.92 11.09
C GLU A 124 -2.25 12.34 9.65
N MET A 125 -2.77 11.40 8.87
CA MET A 125 -2.94 11.58 7.43
C MET A 125 -4.41 11.57 7.05
N GLN A 126 -4.75 12.42 6.08
CA GLN A 126 -6.00 12.31 5.32
C GLN A 126 -5.67 11.60 4.01
N VAL A 127 -6.23 10.40 3.83
CA VAL A 127 -6.02 9.61 2.62
C VAL A 127 -7.27 9.69 1.76
N GLU A 128 -7.15 10.34 0.61
CA GLU A 128 -8.23 10.49 -0.35
C GLU A 128 -7.97 9.60 -1.55
N LEU A 129 -9.00 8.93 -2.04
CA LEU A 129 -8.90 8.07 -3.21
C LEU A 129 -10.22 7.95 -3.95
N VAL A 130 -10.12 7.62 -5.23
CA VAL A 130 -11.25 7.14 -6.01
C VAL A 130 -10.98 5.69 -6.35
N ASN A 131 -11.68 4.77 -5.67
CA ASN A 131 -11.56 3.34 -5.92
C ASN A 131 -12.22 3.00 -7.26
N ASP A 132 -11.41 2.53 -8.19
CA ASP A 132 -11.85 2.21 -9.55
C ASP A 132 -12.31 0.75 -9.61
N GLY A 133 -13.61 0.59 -9.73
CA GLY A 133 -14.19 -0.74 -9.85
C GLY A 133 -15.50 -0.97 -9.10
N PRO A 134 -15.58 -1.03 -7.76
CA PRO A 134 -14.48 -1.02 -6.79
C PRO A 134 -13.64 -2.30 -6.82
N VAL A 135 -12.36 -2.17 -6.57
CA VAL A 135 -11.41 -3.29 -6.44
C VAL A 135 -10.56 -3.08 -5.20
N THR A 136 -10.69 -3.99 -4.26
CA THR A 136 -9.92 -4.01 -3.00
C THR A 136 -9.46 -5.43 -2.74
N VAL A 137 -8.18 -5.65 -2.56
CA VAL A 137 -7.58 -6.98 -2.38
C VAL A 137 -6.60 -6.94 -1.21
N LEU A 138 -6.61 -8.00 -0.40
CA LEU A 138 -5.60 -8.24 0.62
C LEU A 138 -4.47 -9.05 0.00
N LEU A 139 -3.23 -8.59 0.21
CA LEU A 139 -2.02 -9.33 -0.16
C LEU A 139 -1.24 -9.66 1.11
N GLU A 140 -0.73 -10.87 1.16
CA GLU A 140 0.17 -11.31 2.22
C GLU A 140 1.45 -11.88 1.62
N ALA A 141 2.52 -11.71 2.33
CA ALA A 141 3.82 -12.22 1.91
C ALA A 141 4.50 -13.05 2.99
#